data_e63374b419cabb37ee780a78d5904acb
#
_entry.id   e63374b419cabb37ee780a78d5904acb
#
_cell.length_a   1.000
_cell.length_b   1.000
_cell.length_c   1.000
_cell.angle_alpha   90.00
_cell.angle_beta   90.00
_cell.angle_gamma   90.00
#
_symmetry.space_group_name_H-M   'P 1'
#
loop_
_entity.id
_entity.type
_entity.pdbx_description
1 polymer ?
#
loop_
_entity_poly.entity_id
_entity_poly.type
_entity_poly.pdbx_seq_one_letter_code
_entity_poly.pdbx_strand_id
1 'polypeptide(L)'
;MKKTFEPVALLLKAAAFSARAHAGQYRRDAVTPYASHPFRVCLVLRHVFRVKDEEALAAALLHDTLEDTCTDFDELAELFGVRVAQWAALLSKDKRLPEPLREKVYISQLESAPDEVKLAKLADIYDNLTDAKSLTAKKRAKTVRRLKTYFDVLKGKHPLLASARQAVKNLKFGL
;
A
#
# COMPACT_ATOMS: atom_id res chain seq x y z
N MET A 1 -7.44 25.61 -9.88
CA MET A 1 -7.00 24.91 -11.12
C MET A 1 -6.62 23.49 -10.78
N LYS A 2 -7.24 22.47 -11.42
CA LYS A 2 -6.76 21.07 -11.28
C LYS A 2 -5.40 20.96 -11.97
N LYS A 3 -4.34 20.65 -11.21
CA LYS A 3 -3.04 20.27 -11.82
C LYS A 3 -3.26 18.94 -12.56
N THR A 4 -3.36 18.97 -13.89
CA THR A 4 -3.31 17.76 -14.71
C THR A 4 -1.84 17.42 -14.93
N PHE A 5 -1.40 16.31 -14.35
CA PHE A 5 -0.07 15.78 -14.61
C PHE A 5 -0.14 14.86 -15.83
N GLU A 6 0.89 14.90 -16.70
CA GLU A 6 1.10 13.81 -17.64
C GLU A 6 1.23 12.49 -16.85
N PRO A 7 0.49 11.42 -17.18
CA PRO A 7 0.39 10.21 -16.38
C PRO A 7 1.73 9.62 -15.95
N VAL A 8 2.67 9.48 -16.87
CA VAL A 8 4.02 8.97 -16.58
C VAL A 8 4.79 9.91 -15.66
N ALA A 9 4.62 11.23 -15.81
CA ALA A 9 5.30 12.23 -14.98
C ALA A 9 4.85 12.16 -13.52
N LEU A 10 3.56 11.88 -13.26
CA LEU A 10 3.05 11.68 -11.90
C LEU A 10 3.72 10.49 -11.21
N LEU A 11 3.82 9.35 -11.90
CA LEU A 11 4.42 8.14 -11.34
C LEU A 11 5.92 8.29 -11.12
N LEU A 12 6.66 8.89 -12.05
CA LEU A 12 8.09 9.15 -11.90
C LEU A 12 8.35 10.07 -10.71
N LYS A 13 7.52 11.12 -10.55
CA LYS A 13 7.60 12.04 -9.41
C LYS A 13 7.31 11.32 -8.09
N ALA A 14 6.26 10.49 -8.02
CA ALA A 14 5.89 9.72 -6.84
C ALA A 14 6.98 8.70 -6.47
N ALA A 15 7.56 8.00 -7.46
CA ALA A 15 8.63 7.05 -7.24
C ALA A 15 9.89 7.74 -6.68
N ALA A 16 10.30 8.86 -7.27
CA ALA A 16 11.46 9.62 -6.80
C ALA A 16 11.23 10.19 -5.39
N PHE A 17 10.01 10.68 -5.09
CA PHE A 17 9.63 11.15 -3.76
C PHE A 17 9.70 10.03 -2.73
N SER A 18 9.03 8.89 -3.00
CA SER A 18 9.04 7.72 -2.13
C SER A 18 10.46 7.23 -1.82
N ALA A 19 11.33 7.19 -2.83
CA ALA A 19 12.72 6.78 -2.66
C ALA A 19 13.49 7.71 -1.72
N ARG A 20 13.28 9.04 -1.84
CA ARG A 20 13.91 10.02 -0.95
C ARG A 20 13.34 9.98 0.46
N ALA A 21 12.01 9.88 0.60
CA ALA A 21 11.35 9.84 1.89
C ALA A 21 11.80 8.63 2.73
N HIS A 22 12.01 7.47 2.09
CA HIS A 22 12.50 6.25 2.71
C HIS A 22 14.03 6.10 2.69
N ALA A 23 14.80 7.17 2.42
CA ALA A 23 16.25 7.09 2.39
C ALA A 23 16.81 6.59 3.74
N GLY A 24 17.75 5.65 3.68
CA GLY A 24 18.34 5.04 4.88
C GLY A 24 17.47 3.98 5.57
N GLN A 25 16.27 3.73 5.09
CA GLN A 25 15.42 2.64 5.58
C GLN A 25 15.65 1.36 4.77
N TYR A 26 15.58 0.21 5.45
CA TYR A 26 15.81 -1.11 4.84
C TYR A 26 14.66 -2.07 5.13
N ARG A 27 14.47 -3.05 4.27
CA ARG A 27 13.57 -4.19 4.49
C ARG A 27 14.13 -5.08 5.62
N ARG A 28 13.37 -6.11 5.97
CA ARG A 28 13.69 -7.03 7.10
C ARG A 28 15.00 -7.78 6.97
N ASP A 29 15.58 -7.82 5.78
CA ASP A 29 16.90 -8.41 5.50
C ASP A 29 18.07 -7.47 5.84
N ALA A 30 17.77 -6.22 6.21
CA ALA A 30 18.73 -5.16 6.52
C ALA A 30 19.68 -4.77 5.35
N VAL A 31 19.39 -5.20 4.14
CA VAL A 31 20.18 -4.94 2.93
C VAL A 31 19.37 -4.27 1.83
N THR A 32 18.15 -4.75 1.59
CA THR A 32 17.28 -4.22 0.53
C THR A 32 16.70 -2.85 0.94
N PRO A 33 16.91 -1.77 0.17
CA PRO A 33 16.31 -0.47 0.46
C PRO A 33 14.79 -0.56 0.58
N TYR A 34 14.21 0.13 1.58
CA TYR A 34 12.78 0.07 1.85
C TYR A 34 11.92 0.48 0.64
N ALA A 35 12.37 1.49 -0.12
CA ALA A 35 11.69 1.99 -1.32
C ALA A 35 11.39 0.88 -2.36
N SER A 36 12.10 -0.25 -2.32
CA SER A 36 11.79 -1.40 -3.18
C SER A 36 10.38 -1.95 -2.94
N HIS A 37 9.85 -1.84 -1.71
CA HIS A 37 8.50 -2.30 -1.34
C HIS A 37 7.40 -1.51 -2.06
N PRO A 38 7.26 -0.17 -1.89
CA PRO A 38 6.23 0.58 -2.60
C PRO A 38 6.38 0.48 -4.13
N PHE A 39 7.58 0.30 -4.67
CA PHE A 39 7.78 0.06 -6.10
C PHE A 39 7.19 -1.28 -6.52
N ARG A 40 7.44 -2.37 -5.77
CA ARG A 40 6.86 -3.69 -6.05
C ARG A 40 5.34 -3.68 -5.88
N VAL A 41 4.81 -2.98 -4.87
CA VAL A 41 3.36 -2.79 -4.68
C VAL A 41 2.73 -2.13 -5.90
N CYS A 42 3.32 -1.05 -6.42
CA CYS A 42 2.88 -0.40 -7.65
C CYS A 42 2.93 -1.34 -8.86
N LEU A 43 4.00 -2.12 -9.02
CA LEU A 43 4.13 -3.11 -10.11
C LEU A 43 3.08 -4.23 -10.00
N VAL A 44 2.81 -4.74 -8.80
CA VAL A 44 1.74 -5.72 -8.56
C VAL A 44 0.38 -5.11 -8.94
N LEU A 45 0.09 -3.89 -8.48
CA LEU A 45 -1.14 -3.19 -8.77
C LEU A 45 -1.33 -3.00 -10.30
N ARG A 46 -0.27 -2.57 -10.99
CA ARG A 46 -0.30 -2.32 -12.44
C ARG A 46 -0.34 -3.60 -13.26
N HIS A 47 0.54 -4.57 -12.99
CA HIS A 47 0.79 -5.71 -13.88
C HIS A 47 0.06 -6.98 -13.48
N VAL A 48 -0.14 -7.23 -12.19
CA VAL A 48 -0.87 -8.42 -11.70
C VAL A 48 -2.37 -8.11 -11.62
N PHE A 49 -2.74 -6.97 -11.00
CA PHE A 49 -4.15 -6.60 -10.82
C PHE A 49 -4.73 -5.77 -11.97
N ARG A 50 -3.88 -5.32 -12.92
CA ARG A 50 -4.29 -4.61 -14.15
C ARG A 50 -4.94 -3.25 -13.90
N VAL A 51 -4.67 -2.61 -12.79
CA VAL A 51 -5.13 -1.25 -12.49
C VAL A 51 -4.43 -0.26 -13.43
N LYS A 52 -5.22 0.65 -14.02
CA LYS A 52 -4.74 1.67 -14.97
C LYS A 52 -4.82 3.09 -14.41
N ASP A 53 -5.53 3.30 -13.30
CA ASP A 53 -5.65 4.60 -12.65
C ASP A 53 -4.30 5.05 -12.11
N GLU A 54 -3.76 6.11 -12.68
CA GLU A 54 -2.43 6.64 -12.34
C GLU A 54 -2.38 7.24 -10.93
N GLU A 55 -3.48 7.77 -10.41
CA GLU A 55 -3.53 8.28 -9.05
C GLU A 55 -3.55 7.13 -8.04
N ALA A 56 -4.19 6.00 -8.36
CA ALA A 56 -4.12 4.79 -7.55
C ALA A 56 -2.69 4.21 -7.52
N LEU A 57 -2.00 4.22 -8.67
CA LEU A 57 -0.60 3.79 -8.76
C LEU A 57 0.34 4.73 -8.00
N ALA A 58 0.11 6.05 -8.08
CA ALA A 58 0.86 7.05 -7.32
C ALA A 58 0.62 6.90 -5.81
N ALA A 59 -0.63 6.70 -5.38
CA ALA A 59 -0.96 6.43 -3.97
C ALA A 59 -0.29 5.14 -3.47
N ALA A 60 -0.20 4.10 -4.31
CA ALA A 60 0.53 2.88 -3.97
C ALA A 60 2.05 3.11 -3.81
N LEU A 61 2.65 4.01 -4.58
CA LEU A 61 4.05 4.42 -4.41
C LEU A 61 4.29 5.21 -3.12
N LEU A 62 3.27 5.91 -2.63
CA LEU A 62 3.36 6.83 -1.49
C LEU A 62 2.73 6.26 -0.20
N HIS A 63 2.18 5.04 -0.22
CA HIS A 63 1.30 4.51 0.83
C HIS A 63 1.92 4.46 2.23
N ASP A 64 3.23 4.27 2.34
CA ASP A 64 3.93 4.18 3.62
C ASP A 64 4.62 5.51 4.03
N THR A 65 4.62 6.55 3.16
CA THR A 65 5.34 7.79 3.46
C THR A 65 4.76 8.54 4.66
N LEU A 66 3.43 8.61 4.77
CA LEU A 66 2.75 9.24 5.92
C LEU A 66 2.91 8.44 7.21
N GLU A 67 3.04 7.11 7.12
CA GLU A 67 3.18 6.25 8.30
C GLU A 67 4.63 6.17 8.79
N ASP A 68 5.61 6.11 7.89
CA ASP A 68 6.97 5.67 8.18
C ASP A 68 8.06 6.72 7.93
N THR A 69 7.67 7.96 7.55
CA THR A 69 8.61 9.07 7.30
C THR A 69 8.14 10.37 7.94
N CYS A 70 8.84 11.48 7.71
CA CYS A 70 8.45 12.82 8.16
C CYS A 70 7.49 13.54 7.20
N THR A 71 7.02 12.84 6.15
CA THR A 71 6.07 13.41 5.17
C THR A 71 4.72 13.65 5.82
N ASP A 72 4.10 14.79 5.54
CA ASP A 72 2.73 15.08 5.99
C ASP A 72 1.72 15.08 4.82
N PHE A 73 0.43 15.19 5.18
CA PHE A 73 -0.67 15.17 4.22
C PHE A 73 -0.63 16.38 3.28
N ASP A 74 -0.31 17.57 3.79
CA ASP A 74 -0.35 18.81 3.02
C ASP A 74 0.76 18.81 1.96
N GLU A 75 1.95 18.31 2.29
CA GLU A 75 3.04 18.10 1.33
C GLU A 75 2.62 17.16 0.19
N LEU A 76 1.98 16.02 0.51
CA LEU A 76 1.48 15.11 -0.53
C LEU A 76 0.37 15.75 -1.37
N ALA A 77 -0.55 16.49 -0.76
CA ALA A 77 -1.64 17.15 -1.46
C ALA A 77 -1.13 18.24 -2.41
N GLU A 78 -0.13 19.01 -2.00
CA GLU A 78 0.50 20.02 -2.85
C GLU A 78 1.25 19.39 -4.03
N LEU A 79 2.01 18.34 -3.78
CA LEU A 79 2.90 17.72 -4.76
C LEU A 79 2.17 16.80 -5.74
N PHE A 80 1.15 16.06 -5.29
CA PHE A 80 0.52 14.96 -6.04
C PHE A 80 -0.99 15.13 -6.22
N GLY A 81 -1.58 16.12 -5.58
CA GLY A 81 -3.01 16.38 -5.58
C GLY A 81 -3.74 15.71 -4.41
N VAL A 82 -4.87 16.33 -4.02
CA VAL A 82 -5.64 15.95 -2.82
C VAL A 82 -6.11 14.49 -2.87
N ARG A 83 -6.50 13.96 -4.03
CA ARG A 83 -7.00 12.58 -4.17
C ARG A 83 -5.90 11.56 -3.87
N VAL A 84 -4.68 11.76 -4.40
CA VAL A 84 -3.54 10.89 -4.12
C VAL A 84 -3.17 10.94 -2.63
N ALA A 85 -3.13 12.13 -2.02
CA ALA A 85 -2.85 12.30 -0.60
C ALA A 85 -3.91 11.61 0.28
N GLN A 86 -5.20 11.75 -0.06
CA GLN A 86 -6.30 11.05 0.63
C GLN A 86 -6.16 9.54 0.55
N TRP A 87 -5.83 8.99 -0.61
CA TRP A 87 -5.66 7.56 -0.78
C TRP A 87 -4.41 7.02 -0.07
N ALA A 88 -3.30 7.76 -0.07
CA ALA A 88 -2.14 7.43 0.74
C ALA A 88 -2.47 7.46 2.24
N ALA A 89 -3.23 8.45 2.70
CA ALA A 89 -3.69 8.53 4.10
C ALA A 89 -4.60 7.35 4.48
N LEU A 90 -5.50 6.93 3.58
CA LEU A 90 -6.35 5.75 3.80
C LEU A 90 -5.55 4.43 3.85
N LEU A 91 -4.35 4.40 3.29
CA LEU A 91 -3.43 3.25 3.36
C LEU A 91 -2.52 3.29 4.58
N SER A 92 -2.43 4.42 5.27
CA SER A 92 -1.56 4.67 6.42
C SER A 92 -2.29 4.50 7.74
N LYS A 93 -1.57 4.05 8.76
CA LYS A 93 -2.08 3.94 10.13
C LYS A 93 -1.71 5.16 10.96
N ASP A 94 -2.61 5.61 11.81
CA ASP A 94 -2.30 6.67 12.78
C ASP A 94 -1.46 6.13 13.94
N LYS A 95 -0.14 6.32 13.87
CA LYS A 95 0.81 5.88 14.92
C LYS A 95 0.66 6.61 16.26
N ARG A 96 -0.11 7.71 16.33
CA ARG A 96 -0.42 8.41 17.58
C ARG A 96 -1.38 7.60 18.46
N LEU A 97 -2.13 6.68 17.87
CA LEU A 97 -3.05 5.80 18.59
C LEU A 97 -2.33 4.60 19.19
N PRO A 98 -2.72 4.14 20.40
CA PRO A 98 -2.27 2.85 20.95
C PRO A 98 -2.55 1.68 19.98
N GLU A 99 -1.65 0.69 19.92
CA GLU A 99 -1.68 -0.37 18.91
C GLU A 99 -3.05 -1.07 18.76
N PRO A 100 -3.76 -1.50 19.83
CA PRO A 100 -5.06 -2.16 19.67
C PRO A 100 -6.13 -1.26 19.04
N LEU A 101 -6.16 0.02 19.43
CA LEU A 101 -7.11 1.00 18.89
C LEU A 101 -6.74 1.35 17.44
N ARG A 102 -5.46 1.57 17.17
CA ARG A 102 -4.93 1.84 15.85
C ARG A 102 -5.32 0.76 14.84
N GLU A 103 -5.15 -0.51 15.19
CA GLU A 103 -5.53 -1.63 14.31
C GLU A 103 -7.04 -1.67 14.05
N LYS A 104 -7.86 -1.45 15.09
CA LYS A 104 -9.32 -1.39 14.94
C LYS A 104 -9.78 -0.25 14.03
N VAL A 105 -9.24 0.95 14.24
CA VAL A 105 -9.55 2.13 13.41
C VAL A 105 -9.12 1.88 11.97
N TYR A 106 -7.93 1.33 11.76
CA TYR A 106 -7.41 1.04 10.42
C TYR A 106 -8.24 0.00 9.66
N ILE A 107 -8.72 -1.04 10.33
CA ILE A 107 -9.62 -2.04 9.72
C ILE A 107 -10.91 -1.38 9.25
N SER A 108 -11.54 -0.55 10.09
CA SER A 108 -12.76 0.18 9.73
C SER A 108 -12.53 1.17 8.59
N GLN A 109 -11.37 1.84 8.58
CA GLN A 109 -10.94 2.74 7.50
C GLN A 109 -10.81 1.99 6.16
N LEU A 110 -10.17 0.82 6.15
CA LEU A 110 -10.04 -0.01 4.95
C LEU A 110 -11.39 -0.55 4.46
N GLU A 111 -12.28 -0.94 5.37
CA GLU A 111 -13.61 -1.45 5.03
C GLU A 111 -14.44 -0.40 4.28
N SER A 112 -14.39 0.85 4.72
CA SER A 112 -15.11 1.99 4.11
C SER A 112 -14.38 2.66 2.94
N ALA A 113 -13.11 2.29 2.68
CA ALA A 113 -12.29 2.92 1.67
C ALA A 113 -12.82 2.70 0.23
N PRO A 114 -12.51 3.60 -0.71
CA PRO A 114 -12.71 3.37 -2.14
C PRO A 114 -12.08 2.07 -2.63
N ASP A 115 -12.63 1.49 -3.68
CA ASP A 115 -12.17 0.20 -4.21
C ASP A 115 -10.73 0.27 -4.76
N GLU A 116 -10.28 1.43 -5.24
CA GLU A 116 -8.90 1.68 -5.67
C GLU A 116 -7.91 1.56 -4.50
N VAL A 117 -8.27 2.09 -3.34
CA VAL A 117 -7.49 1.95 -2.10
C VAL A 117 -7.45 0.49 -1.65
N LYS A 118 -8.58 -0.22 -1.75
CA LYS A 118 -8.64 -1.65 -1.44
C LYS A 118 -7.76 -2.48 -2.37
N LEU A 119 -7.72 -2.13 -3.66
CA LEU A 119 -6.82 -2.77 -4.64
C LEU A 119 -5.35 -2.51 -4.30
N ALA A 120 -4.99 -1.27 -3.95
CA ALA A 120 -3.64 -0.93 -3.51
C ALA A 120 -3.25 -1.70 -2.23
N LYS A 121 -4.17 -1.82 -1.25
CA LYS A 121 -3.92 -2.63 -0.04
C LYS A 121 -3.79 -4.12 -0.32
N LEU A 122 -4.54 -4.66 -1.28
CA LEU A 122 -4.33 -6.06 -1.72
C LEU A 122 -2.95 -6.25 -2.37
N ALA A 123 -2.45 -5.26 -3.12
CA ALA A 123 -1.11 -5.32 -3.70
C ALA A 123 -0.01 -5.25 -2.62
N ASP A 124 -0.19 -4.44 -1.58
CA ASP A 124 0.68 -4.42 -0.39
C ASP A 124 0.67 -5.79 0.33
N ILE A 125 -0.51 -6.38 0.54
CA ILE A 125 -0.62 -7.73 1.11
C ILE A 125 0.11 -8.76 0.25
N TYR A 126 -0.06 -8.70 -1.07
CA TYR A 126 0.60 -9.60 -2.03
C TYR A 126 2.13 -9.54 -1.88
N ASP A 127 2.69 -8.33 -1.88
CA ASP A 127 4.13 -8.12 -1.75
C ASP A 127 4.65 -8.58 -0.38
N ASN A 128 3.98 -8.21 0.69
CA ASN A 128 4.35 -8.65 2.04
C ASN A 128 4.29 -10.17 2.24
N LEU A 129 3.35 -10.87 1.60
CA LEU A 129 3.29 -12.34 1.62
C LEU A 129 4.44 -12.96 0.84
N THR A 130 4.84 -12.35 -0.27
CA THR A 130 5.99 -12.80 -1.06
C THR A 130 7.27 -12.71 -0.22
N ASP A 131 7.50 -11.61 0.47
CA ASP A 131 8.62 -11.43 1.40
C ASP A 131 8.53 -12.37 2.62
N ALA A 132 7.32 -12.72 3.06
CA ALA A 132 7.13 -13.59 4.22
C ALA A 132 7.66 -15.02 4.03
N LYS A 133 7.92 -15.44 2.79
CA LYS A 133 8.54 -16.73 2.48
C LYS A 133 9.93 -16.89 3.12
N SER A 134 10.68 -15.80 3.24
CA SER A 134 12.02 -15.77 3.85
C SER A 134 12.00 -15.72 5.39
N LEU A 135 10.84 -15.53 6.03
CA LEU A 135 10.73 -15.44 7.47
C LEU A 135 10.74 -16.80 8.16
N THR A 136 11.20 -16.81 9.43
CA THR A 136 11.01 -17.97 10.31
C THR A 136 9.51 -18.32 10.45
N ALA A 137 9.18 -19.58 10.71
CA ALA A 137 7.79 -20.06 10.81
C ALA A 137 6.94 -19.22 11.78
N LYS A 138 7.48 -18.86 12.96
CA LYS A 138 6.80 -18.03 13.97
C LYS A 138 6.49 -16.62 13.47
N LYS A 139 7.48 -15.93 12.86
CA LYS A 139 7.33 -14.59 12.29
C LYS A 139 6.35 -14.61 11.12
N ARG A 140 6.44 -15.61 10.24
CA ARG A 140 5.54 -15.81 9.12
C ARG A 140 4.09 -15.97 9.58
N ALA A 141 3.83 -16.87 10.55
CA ALA A 141 2.48 -17.08 11.08
C ALA A 141 1.86 -15.79 11.66
N LYS A 142 2.65 -15.00 12.42
CA LYS A 142 2.20 -13.68 12.93
C LYS A 142 1.85 -12.72 11.78
N THR A 143 2.71 -12.65 10.77
CA THR A 143 2.51 -11.78 9.59
C THR A 143 1.23 -12.18 8.82
N VAL A 144 1.09 -13.47 8.50
CA VAL A 144 -0.07 -13.99 7.77
C VAL A 144 -1.37 -13.71 8.53
N ARG A 145 -1.40 -13.95 9.86
CA ARG A 145 -2.60 -13.67 10.68
C ARG A 145 -3.02 -12.21 10.59
N ARG A 146 -2.07 -11.27 10.71
CA ARG A 146 -2.36 -9.84 10.59
C ARG A 146 -2.87 -9.47 9.19
N LEU A 147 -2.21 -9.95 8.14
CA LEU A 147 -2.60 -9.67 6.76
C LEU A 147 -3.97 -10.26 6.42
N LYS A 148 -4.32 -11.43 7.01
CA LYS A 148 -5.65 -12.02 6.86
C LYS A 148 -6.74 -11.10 7.39
N THR A 149 -6.55 -10.46 8.53
CA THR A 149 -7.53 -9.51 9.10
C THR A 149 -7.84 -8.37 8.12
N TYR A 150 -6.83 -7.82 7.45
CA TYR A 150 -7.06 -6.79 6.42
C TYR A 150 -7.72 -7.39 5.18
N PHE A 151 -7.21 -8.54 4.71
CA PHE A 151 -7.75 -9.21 3.53
C PHE A 151 -9.26 -9.49 3.63
N ASP A 152 -9.75 -9.83 4.82
CA ASP A 152 -11.15 -10.18 5.03
C ASP A 152 -12.11 -9.00 4.83
N VAL A 153 -11.68 -7.76 5.08
CA VAL A 153 -12.50 -6.54 4.90
C VAL A 153 -12.35 -5.90 3.51
N LEU A 154 -11.33 -6.28 2.72
CA LEU A 154 -11.08 -5.72 1.39
C LEU A 154 -12.05 -6.31 0.34
N LYS A 155 -13.33 -5.98 0.47
CA LYS A 155 -14.42 -6.37 -0.45
C LYS A 155 -15.00 -5.10 -1.08
N GLY A 156 -15.52 -5.22 -2.30
CA GLY A 156 -16.13 -4.10 -3.02
C GLY A 156 -16.73 -4.55 -4.35
N LYS A 157 -17.15 -3.57 -5.16
CA LYS A 157 -17.87 -3.81 -6.43
C LYS A 157 -16.97 -3.68 -7.66
N HIS A 158 -15.75 -3.15 -7.52
CA HIS A 158 -14.84 -2.98 -8.65
C HIS A 158 -14.49 -4.34 -9.27
N PRO A 159 -14.58 -4.49 -10.61
CA PRO A 159 -14.38 -5.78 -11.29
C PRO A 159 -13.03 -6.45 -10.98
N LEU A 160 -11.97 -5.65 -10.77
CA LEU A 160 -10.64 -6.17 -10.49
C LEU A 160 -10.45 -6.69 -9.05
N LEU A 161 -11.35 -6.36 -8.10
CA LEU A 161 -11.19 -6.81 -6.71
C LEU A 161 -11.29 -8.34 -6.58
N ALA A 162 -12.21 -8.97 -7.30
CA ALA A 162 -12.34 -10.43 -7.26
C ALA A 162 -11.07 -11.13 -7.78
N SER A 163 -10.55 -10.70 -8.93
CA SER A 163 -9.32 -11.24 -9.51
C SER A 163 -8.08 -10.94 -8.66
N ALA A 164 -7.97 -9.73 -8.08
CA ALA A 164 -6.90 -9.35 -7.18
C ALA A 164 -6.90 -10.22 -5.91
N ARG A 165 -8.06 -10.43 -5.29
CA ARG A 165 -8.20 -11.34 -4.14
C ARG A 165 -7.82 -12.77 -4.50
N GLN A 166 -8.21 -13.26 -5.68
CA GLN A 166 -7.82 -14.60 -6.14
C GLN A 166 -6.31 -14.70 -6.35
N ALA A 167 -5.66 -13.67 -6.91
CA ALA A 167 -4.20 -13.62 -7.06
C ALA A 167 -3.49 -13.70 -5.71
N VAL A 168 -3.98 -12.98 -4.68
CA VAL A 168 -3.44 -13.07 -3.32
C VAL A 168 -3.60 -14.47 -2.73
N LYS A 169 -4.78 -15.12 -2.89
CA LYS A 169 -5.03 -16.50 -2.41
C LYS A 169 -4.11 -17.52 -3.09
N ASN A 170 -3.79 -17.33 -4.35
CA ASN A 170 -2.92 -18.22 -5.12
C ASN A 170 -1.48 -18.28 -4.58
N LEU A 171 -1.07 -17.32 -3.72
CA LEU A 171 0.19 -17.40 -2.98
C LEU A 171 0.23 -18.51 -1.91
N LYS A 172 -0.93 -19.16 -1.63
CA LYS A 172 -1.07 -20.33 -0.74
C LYS A 172 -0.61 -20.09 0.70
N PHE A 173 -0.94 -18.94 1.26
CA PHE A 173 -0.69 -18.62 2.68
C PHE A 173 -1.93 -18.83 3.60
N GLY A 174 -3.02 -19.44 3.09
CA GLY A 174 -4.23 -19.71 3.87
C GLY A 174 -5.11 -18.47 4.14
N LEU A 175 -5.17 -17.54 3.19
CA LEU A 175 -6.05 -16.36 3.22
C LEU A 175 -7.44 -16.66 2.64
#